data_ebecad66c002e8c5a9054eb6297e9cc7
#
_entry.id   ebecad66c002e8c5a9054eb6297e9cc7
#
_cell.length_a   1.000
_cell.length_b   1.000
_cell.length_c   1.000
_cell.angle_alpha   90.00
_cell.angle_beta   90.00
_cell.angle_gamma   90.00
#
_symmetry.space_group_name_H-M   'P 1'
#
loop_
_entity.id
_entity.type
_entity.pdbx_description
1 polymer ?
#
loop_
_entity_poly.entity_id
_entity_poly.type
_entity_poly.pdbx_seq_one_letter_code
_entity_poly.pdbx_strand_id
1 'polypeptide(L)'
;MELRKFNATPDFEESVESVLEEIKNTKTKNSSSNIHKNHRARLKNQYSSNGFSSLTDIQKLELLLFYAIPQKDTNPIAHELINHFGSLKDVFAASKSELMTINGVKENTATLICLMNDFTNFSHLPSNDTVIGSSVMAKEYSSKLYHGVEVEQFYVMCLTASNKVKKCTMVKSGKIDEVNVQIRNITEIAIEAKCSRIIISHNHPAGKAEMSDEDCRFTYGLLCSCILNNIEILDHVIVGTDKTISLAEQNILPRLKAHAIKNIQLPKERADILAEQSKPYIIDIEN
;
A
#
# COMPACT_ATOMS: atom_id res chain seq x y z
N MET A 1 19.30 -82.98 16.28
CA MET A 1 19.97 -82.07 15.36
C MET A 1 20.15 -80.70 16.06
N GLU A 2 21.28 -80.58 16.78
CA GLU A 2 21.54 -79.39 17.62
C GLU A 2 21.88 -78.20 16.77
N LEU A 3 21.14 -77.11 16.93
CA LEU A 3 21.44 -75.82 16.35
C LEU A 3 22.71 -75.26 17.03
N ARG A 4 23.85 -75.17 16.30
CA ARG A 4 25.05 -74.54 16.77
C ARG A 4 24.73 -73.03 17.05
N LYS A 5 24.84 -72.62 18.30
CA LYS A 5 24.84 -71.20 18.69
C LYS A 5 26.02 -70.52 18.02
N PHE A 6 25.71 -69.57 17.16
CA PHE A 6 26.69 -68.65 16.57
C PHE A 6 27.14 -67.71 17.68
N ASN A 7 28.34 -67.85 18.20
CA ASN A 7 28.93 -66.84 19.10
C ASN A 7 29.45 -65.69 18.22
N ALA A 8 28.72 -64.59 18.18
CA ALA A 8 29.15 -63.39 17.55
C ALA A 8 30.43 -62.83 18.26
N THR A 9 31.41 -62.49 17.52
CA THR A 9 32.61 -61.79 18.06
C THR A 9 32.25 -60.32 18.39
N PRO A 10 32.91 -59.70 19.37
CA PRO A 10 32.64 -58.28 19.73
C PRO A 10 32.65 -57.33 18.54
N ASP A 11 33.54 -57.52 17.58
CA ASP A 11 33.66 -56.75 16.34
C ASP A 11 32.41 -56.88 15.43
N PHE A 12 31.73 -58.04 15.47
CA PHE A 12 30.51 -58.24 14.68
C PHE A 12 29.30 -57.49 15.27
N GLU A 13 29.17 -57.46 16.60
CA GLU A 13 28.09 -56.76 17.30
C GLU A 13 28.25 -55.22 17.11
N GLU A 14 29.48 -54.69 17.22
CA GLU A 14 29.79 -53.31 17.00
C GLU A 14 29.54 -52.86 15.54
N SER A 15 29.87 -53.74 14.57
CA SER A 15 29.56 -53.47 13.14
C SER A 15 28.03 -53.48 12.89
N VAL A 16 27.28 -54.34 13.52
CA VAL A 16 25.82 -54.41 13.39
C VAL A 16 25.14 -53.18 14.04
N GLU A 17 25.60 -52.72 15.21
CA GLU A 17 25.08 -51.51 15.85
C GLU A 17 25.38 -50.28 15.02
N SER A 18 26.59 -50.15 14.46
CA SER A 18 26.93 -49.02 13.55
C SER A 18 26.01 -48.97 12.33
N VAL A 19 25.75 -50.10 11.67
CA VAL A 19 24.83 -50.17 10.52
C VAL A 19 23.39 -49.86 10.91
N LEU A 20 22.93 -50.34 12.11
CA LEU A 20 21.60 -50.04 12.61
C LEU A 20 21.41 -48.55 12.94
N GLU A 21 22.45 -47.91 13.43
CA GLU A 21 22.47 -46.45 13.66
C GLU A 21 22.42 -45.65 12.36
N GLU A 22 23.17 -46.03 11.33
CA GLU A 22 23.11 -45.47 9.98
C GLU A 22 21.71 -45.65 9.35
N ILE A 23 21.10 -46.83 9.49
CA ILE A 23 19.71 -47.11 9.01
C ILE A 23 18.69 -46.23 9.74
N LYS A 24 18.82 -46.08 11.06
CA LYS A 24 17.96 -45.20 11.86
C LYS A 24 18.10 -43.73 11.44
N ASN A 25 19.33 -43.26 11.26
CA ASN A 25 19.62 -41.89 10.82
C ASN A 25 19.15 -41.63 9.39
N THR A 26 19.21 -42.60 8.49
CA THR A 26 18.72 -42.49 7.11
C THR A 26 17.19 -42.54 7.06
N LYS A 27 16.52 -43.34 7.89
CA LYS A 27 15.05 -43.35 8.01
C LYS A 27 14.52 -42.06 8.59
N THR A 28 15.18 -41.45 9.58
CA THR A 28 14.77 -40.16 10.18
C THR A 28 14.92 -39.00 9.18
N LYS A 29 16.00 -38.95 8.40
CA LYS A 29 16.18 -37.95 7.35
C LYS A 29 15.16 -38.10 6.21
N ASN A 30 14.85 -39.30 5.78
CA ASN A 30 13.87 -39.55 4.71
C ASN A 30 12.41 -39.37 5.18
N SER A 31 12.08 -39.61 6.46
CA SER A 31 10.74 -39.37 6.97
C SER A 31 10.43 -37.88 7.12
N SER A 32 11.39 -37.07 7.60
CA SER A 32 11.19 -35.61 7.73
C SER A 32 11.02 -34.93 6.36
N SER A 33 11.83 -35.27 5.35
CA SER A 33 11.70 -34.71 4.00
C SER A 33 10.38 -35.08 3.31
N ASN A 34 9.84 -36.26 3.56
CA ASN A 34 8.55 -36.70 3.00
C ASN A 34 7.35 -36.08 3.74
N ILE A 35 7.43 -35.84 5.05
CA ILE A 35 6.40 -35.15 5.82
C ILE A 35 6.26 -33.72 5.33
N HIS A 36 7.34 -32.99 5.10
CA HIS A 36 7.32 -31.62 4.61
C HIS A 36 6.85 -31.51 3.14
N LYS A 37 7.21 -32.46 2.26
CA LYS A 37 6.67 -32.51 0.89
C LYS A 37 5.15 -32.70 0.89
N ASN A 38 4.64 -33.60 1.70
CA ASN A 38 3.21 -33.85 1.82
C ASN A 38 2.46 -32.66 2.45
N HIS A 39 3.08 -31.95 3.40
CA HIS A 39 2.49 -30.76 4.01
C HIS A 39 2.33 -29.62 3.00
N ARG A 40 3.35 -29.29 2.23
CA ARG A 40 3.28 -28.27 1.16
C ARG A 40 2.20 -28.60 0.12
N ALA A 41 2.13 -29.86 -0.31
CA ALA A 41 1.12 -30.30 -1.27
C ALA A 41 -0.30 -30.16 -0.69
N ARG A 42 -0.50 -30.57 0.57
CA ARG A 42 -1.81 -30.44 1.25
C ARG A 42 -2.24 -28.97 1.37
N LEU A 43 -1.34 -28.08 1.79
CA LEU A 43 -1.66 -26.66 1.96
C LEU A 43 -2.00 -25.99 0.62
N LYS A 44 -1.24 -26.32 -0.44
CA LYS A 44 -1.55 -25.87 -1.81
C LYS A 44 -2.91 -26.39 -2.29
N ASN A 45 -3.23 -27.65 -2.04
CA ASN A 45 -4.51 -28.25 -2.39
C ASN A 45 -5.67 -27.62 -1.59
N GLN A 46 -5.48 -27.34 -0.31
CA GLN A 46 -6.47 -26.64 0.52
C GLN A 46 -6.77 -25.25 -0.06
N TYR A 47 -5.75 -24.49 -0.42
CA TYR A 47 -5.93 -23.20 -1.08
C TYR A 47 -6.67 -23.33 -2.42
N SER A 48 -6.27 -24.29 -3.26
CA SER A 48 -6.87 -24.47 -4.59
C SER A 48 -8.34 -24.93 -4.53
N SER A 49 -8.71 -25.74 -3.52
CA SER A 49 -10.07 -26.26 -3.37
C SER A 49 -11.01 -25.32 -2.62
N ASN A 50 -10.51 -24.62 -1.60
CA ASN A 50 -11.35 -23.89 -0.64
C ASN A 50 -11.04 -22.38 -0.58
N GLY A 51 -10.05 -21.88 -1.34
CA GLY A 51 -9.68 -20.49 -1.42
C GLY A 51 -8.91 -19.95 -0.21
N PHE A 52 -8.55 -18.69 -0.28
CA PHE A 52 -7.69 -18.00 0.69
C PHE A 52 -8.30 -17.90 2.10
N SER A 53 -9.62 -17.73 2.19
CA SER A 53 -10.36 -17.61 3.46
C SER A 53 -10.39 -18.89 4.30
N SER A 54 -10.09 -20.04 3.71
CA SER A 54 -10.01 -21.32 4.41
C SER A 54 -8.72 -21.53 5.20
N LEU A 55 -7.74 -20.65 4.99
CA LEU A 55 -6.42 -20.73 5.59
C LEU A 55 -6.33 -19.84 6.83
N THR A 56 -5.65 -20.32 7.87
CA THR A 56 -5.23 -19.48 9.00
C THR A 56 -4.15 -18.48 8.54
N ASP A 57 -3.92 -17.42 9.29
CA ASP A 57 -2.91 -16.43 8.92
C ASP A 57 -1.49 -17.01 8.84
N ILE A 58 -1.17 -17.95 9.73
CA ILE A 58 0.09 -18.72 9.66
C ILE A 58 0.16 -19.51 8.35
N GLN A 59 -0.91 -20.20 7.97
CA GLN A 59 -0.96 -20.99 6.74
C GLN A 59 -0.88 -20.11 5.48
N LYS A 60 -1.48 -18.94 5.50
CA LYS A 60 -1.37 -17.95 4.40
C LYS A 60 0.07 -17.51 4.21
N LEU A 61 0.73 -17.15 5.32
CA LEU A 61 2.13 -16.74 5.29
C LEU A 61 3.04 -17.90 4.89
N GLU A 62 2.83 -19.08 5.44
CA GLU A 62 3.57 -20.29 5.10
C GLU A 62 3.48 -20.61 3.60
N LEU A 63 2.27 -20.53 3.03
CA LEU A 63 2.04 -20.75 1.60
C LEU A 63 2.84 -19.76 0.73
N LEU A 64 2.90 -18.49 1.12
CA LEU A 64 3.74 -17.49 0.46
C LEU A 64 5.23 -17.84 0.57
N LEU A 65 5.68 -18.20 1.76
CA LEU A 65 7.08 -18.55 2.03
C LEU A 65 7.56 -19.78 1.23
N PHE A 66 6.67 -20.68 0.80
CA PHE A 66 7.03 -21.80 -0.08
C PHE A 66 7.72 -21.37 -1.37
N TYR A 67 7.39 -20.18 -1.87
CA TYR A 67 7.97 -19.66 -3.12
C TYR A 67 9.33 -19.00 -2.91
N ALA A 68 9.57 -18.40 -1.74
CA ALA A 68 10.86 -17.81 -1.39
C ALA A 68 11.85 -18.83 -0.80
N ILE A 69 11.34 -19.88 -0.15
CA ILE A 69 12.12 -20.89 0.58
C ILE A 69 11.70 -22.30 0.11
N PRO A 70 12.17 -22.77 -1.06
CA PRO A 70 11.63 -23.96 -1.71
C PRO A 70 11.92 -25.29 -0.99
N GLN A 71 13.00 -25.38 -0.20
CA GLN A 71 13.49 -26.66 0.33
C GLN A 71 13.43 -26.81 1.85
N LYS A 72 13.13 -25.77 2.61
CA LYS A 72 13.09 -25.80 4.08
C LYS A 72 11.64 -25.82 4.58
N ASP A 73 11.48 -26.28 5.82
CA ASP A 73 10.24 -26.08 6.54
C ASP A 73 10.03 -24.60 6.83
N THR A 74 8.91 -24.06 6.36
CA THR A 74 8.56 -22.65 6.50
C THR A 74 7.59 -22.39 7.64
N ASN A 75 7.03 -23.43 8.22
CA ASN A 75 6.09 -23.33 9.33
C ASN A 75 6.69 -22.62 10.56
N PRO A 76 7.91 -22.99 11.03
CA PRO A 76 8.54 -22.28 12.15
C PRO A 76 8.79 -20.82 11.84
N ILE A 77 9.19 -20.47 10.59
CA ILE A 77 9.46 -19.11 10.17
C ILE A 77 8.15 -18.27 10.15
N ALA A 78 7.06 -18.87 9.65
CA ALA A 78 5.75 -18.20 9.65
C ALA A 78 5.26 -17.90 11.08
N HIS A 79 5.44 -18.86 11.99
CA HIS A 79 5.13 -18.68 13.41
C HIS A 79 5.98 -17.57 14.04
N GLU A 80 7.29 -17.57 13.79
CA GLU A 80 8.21 -16.56 14.34
C GLU A 80 7.87 -15.14 13.84
N LEU A 81 7.57 -15.00 12.53
CA LEU A 81 7.11 -13.73 11.95
C LEU A 81 5.83 -13.23 12.61
N ILE A 82 4.78 -14.06 12.71
CA ILE A 82 3.51 -13.66 13.33
C ILE A 82 3.71 -13.33 14.82
N ASN A 83 4.51 -14.12 15.55
CA ASN A 83 4.75 -13.86 16.96
C ASN A 83 5.55 -12.57 17.19
N HIS A 84 6.48 -12.24 16.31
CA HIS A 84 7.32 -11.04 16.43
C HIS A 84 6.54 -9.77 16.09
N PHE A 85 5.79 -9.78 15.00
CA PHE A 85 5.07 -8.59 14.50
C PHE A 85 3.62 -8.49 15.01
N GLY A 86 3.05 -9.54 15.56
CA GLY A 86 1.72 -9.57 16.17
C GLY A 86 0.60 -10.05 15.25
N SER A 87 0.62 -9.70 13.98
CA SER A 87 -0.40 -10.12 13.01
C SER A 87 0.17 -10.31 11.60
N LEU A 88 -0.59 -11.00 10.73
CA LEU A 88 -0.23 -11.11 9.32
C LEU A 88 -0.15 -9.74 8.63
N LYS A 89 -1.04 -8.80 9.00
CA LYS A 89 -1.02 -7.44 8.48
C LYS A 89 0.27 -6.71 8.84
N ASP A 90 0.72 -6.82 10.09
CA ASP A 90 1.93 -6.17 10.57
C ASP A 90 3.19 -6.78 9.96
N VAL A 91 3.19 -8.10 9.67
CA VAL A 91 4.26 -8.75 8.90
C VAL A 91 4.40 -8.13 7.50
N PHE A 92 3.28 -7.86 6.81
CA PHE A 92 3.31 -7.23 5.49
C PHE A 92 3.66 -5.74 5.55
N ALA A 93 3.33 -5.04 6.65
CA ALA A 93 3.67 -3.63 6.85
C ALA A 93 5.13 -3.41 7.28
N ALA A 94 5.82 -4.44 7.76
CA ALA A 94 7.19 -4.36 8.24
C ALA A 94 8.18 -4.02 7.12
N SER A 95 9.19 -3.22 7.46
CA SER A 95 10.28 -2.90 6.55
C SER A 95 11.14 -4.12 6.22
N LYS A 96 11.82 -4.09 5.07
CA LYS A 96 12.75 -5.16 4.66
C LYS A 96 13.82 -5.43 5.73
N SER A 97 14.34 -4.39 6.39
CA SER A 97 15.34 -4.50 7.44
C SER A 97 14.81 -5.20 8.68
N GLU A 98 13.60 -4.88 9.12
CA GLU A 98 12.94 -5.54 10.25
C GLU A 98 12.64 -7.01 9.95
N LEU A 99 12.10 -7.32 8.79
CA LEU A 99 11.85 -8.71 8.36
C LEU A 99 13.13 -9.56 8.38
N MET A 100 14.26 -8.98 7.97
CA MET A 100 15.55 -9.69 7.94
C MET A 100 16.16 -9.95 9.32
N THR A 101 15.62 -9.38 10.40
CA THR A 101 16.02 -9.73 11.79
C THR A 101 15.55 -11.13 12.20
N ILE A 102 14.51 -11.64 11.52
CA ILE A 102 13.94 -12.96 11.82
C ILE A 102 14.80 -14.09 11.26
N ASN A 103 15.08 -15.08 12.10
CA ASN A 103 15.90 -16.22 11.69
C ASN A 103 15.24 -16.99 10.54
N GLY A 104 16.00 -17.23 9.47
CA GLY A 104 15.50 -17.90 8.26
C GLY A 104 14.91 -16.97 7.20
N VAL A 105 14.64 -15.70 7.53
CA VAL A 105 14.24 -14.67 6.56
C VAL A 105 15.48 -14.03 5.96
N LYS A 106 15.74 -14.32 4.68
CA LYS A 106 16.82 -13.72 3.89
C LYS A 106 16.25 -12.65 2.94
N GLU A 107 17.16 -11.97 2.25
CA GLU A 107 16.84 -10.87 1.35
C GLU A 107 15.68 -11.18 0.38
N ASN A 108 15.71 -12.31 -0.30
CA ASN A 108 14.65 -12.71 -1.25
C ASN A 108 13.31 -12.90 -0.56
N THR A 109 13.29 -13.45 0.66
CA THR A 109 12.07 -13.65 1.43
C THR A 109 11.48 -12.32 1.89
N ALA A 110 12.31 -11.45 2.45
CA ALA A 110 11.90 -10.11 2.86
C ALA A 110 11.40 -9.30 1.65
N THR A 111 12.12 -9.36 0.52
CA THR A 111 11.69 -8.69 -0.72
C THR A 111 10.34 -9.22 -1.21
N LEU A 112 10.08 -10.53 -1.16
CA LEU A 112 8.79 -11.09 -1.57
C LEU A 112 7.64 -10.59 -0.66
N ILE A 113 7.85 -10.52 0.66
CA ILE A 113 6.85 -10.02 1.60
C ILE A 113 6.54 -8.53 1.31
N CYS A 114 7.57 -7.68 1.19
CA CYS A 114 7.39 -6.26 0.83
C CYS A 114 6.69 -6.11 -0.53
N LEU A 115 7.09 -6.88 -1.54
CA LEU A 115 6.48 -6.84 -2.88
C LEU A 115 5.00 -7.19 -2.86
N MET A 116 4.59 -8.17 -2.04
CA MET A 116 3.17 -8.52 -1.89
C MET A 116 2.37 -7.37 -1.26
N ASN A 117 2.94 -6.66 -0.29
CA ASN A 117 2.33 -5.45 0.26
C ASN A 117 2.19 -4.36 -0.82
N ASP A 118 3.24 -4.12 -1.60
CA ASP A 118 3.22 -3.15 -2.70
C ASP A 118 2.16 -3.51 -3.75
N PHE A 119 2.02 -4.78 -4.13
CA PHE A 119 0.97 -5.23 -5.04
C PHE A 119 -0.45 -5.05 -4.48
N THR A 120 -0.63 -5.30 -3.18
CA THR A 120 -1.91 -5.07 -2.51
C THR A 120 -2.27 -3.59 -2.57
N ASN A 121 -1.34 -2.72 -2.20
CA ASN A 121 -1.52 -1.27 -2.26
C ASN A 121 -1.76 -0.80 -3.71
N PHE A 122 -0.99 -1.31 -4.67
CA PHE A 122 -1.18 -1.00 -6.10
C PHE A 122 -2.56 -1.41 -6.61
N SER A 123 -3.09 -2.56 -6.18
CA SER A 123 -4.42 -3.04 -6.60
C SER A 123 -5.57 -2.16 -6.10
N HIS A 124 -5.36 -1.41 -5.03
CA HIS A 124 -6.32 -0.44 -4.49
C HIS A 124 -6.19 0.94 -5.13
N LEU A 125 -5.10 1.21 -5.86
CA LEU A 125 -4.97 2.49 -6.56
C LEU A 125 -6.05 2.63 -7.62
N PRO A 126 -6.75 3.77 -7.63
CA PRO A 126 -7.77 4.00 -8.65
C PRO A 126 -7.14 4.11 -10.03
N SER A 127 -7.88 3.67 -11.04
CA SER A 127 -7.44 3.74 -12.44
C SER A 127 -7.13 5.18 -12.87
N ASN A 128 -6.04 5.37 -13.61
CA ASN A 128 -5.70 6.66 -14.24
C ASN A 128 -6.70 7.10 -15.31
N ASP A 129 -7.73 6.29 -15.61
CA ASP A 129 -8.77 6.62 -16.59
C ASP A 129 -10.11 7.01 -15.93
N THR A 130 -10.14 7.12 -14.60
CA THR A 130 -11.33 7.47 -13.85
C THR A 130 -11.75 8.91 -14.12
N VAL A 131 -13.03 9.14 -14.42
CA VAL A 131 -13.62 10.48 -14.52
C VAL A 131 -14.09 10.90 -13.12
N ILE A 132 -13.65 12.08 -12.67
CA ILE A 132 -14.06 12.66 -11.38
C ILE A 132 -15.00 13.84 -11.66
N GLY A 133 -16.28 13.55 -11.73
CA GLY A 133 -17.32 14.53 -12.08
C GLY A 133 -17.97 15.24 -10.87
N SER A 134 -17.65 14.82 -9.64
CA SER A 134 -18.25 15.40 -8.44
C SER A 134 -17.33 15.27 -7.23
N SER A 135 -17.61 16.05 -6.16
CA SER A 135 -16.91 15.94 -4.87
C SER A 135 -17.08 14.55 -4.23
N VAL A 136 -18.19 13.87 -4.46
CA VAL A 136 -18.39 12.49 -4.00
C VAL A 136 -17.37 11.57 -4.65
N MET A 137 -17.23 11.63 -5.96
CA MET A 137 -16.24 10.83 -6.70
C MET A 137 -14.80 11.20 -6.33
N ALA A 138 -14.53 12.48 -6.05
CA ALA A 138 -13.22 12.94 -5.57
C ALA A 138 -12.89 12.32 -4.19
N LYS A 139 -13.87 12.29 -3.27
CA LYS A 139 -13.73 11.65 -1.95
C LYS A 139 -13.51 10.14 -2.06
N GLU A 140 -14.26 9.44 -2.91
CA GLU A 140 -14.10 8.00 -3.14
C GLU A 140 -12.73 7.67 -3.75
N TYR A 141 -12.31 8.45 -4.74
CA TYR A 141 -11.00 8.29 -5.37
C TYR A 141 -9.88 8.49 -4.35
N SER A 142 -9.93 9.57 -3.58
CA SER A 142 -8.94 9.90 -2.56
C SER A 142 -8.89 8.84 -1.45
N SER A 143 -10.03 8.36 -0.96
CA SER A 143 -10.07 7.32 0.08
C SER A 143 -9.35 6.04 -0.34
N LYS A 144 -9.39 5.70 -1.63
CA LYS A 144 -8.66 4.55 -2.17
C LYS A 144 -7.14 4.76 -2.19
N LEU A 145 -6.68 6.00 -2.41
CA LEU A 145 -5.24 6.32 -2.39
C LEU A 145 -4.58 6.07 -1.04
N TYR A 146 -5.34 6.25 0.05
CA TYR A 146 -4.83 6.16 1.42
C TYR A 146 -5.23 4.87 2.13
N HIS A 147 -5.72 3.88 1.40
CA HIS A 147 -6.07 2.60 2.00
C HIS A 147 -4.82 1.90 2.57
N GLY A 148 -4.80 1.68 3.89
CA GLY A 148 -3.68 1.05 4.58
C GLY A 148 -2.43 1.93 4.76
N VAL A 149 -2.52 3.23 4.49
CA VAL A 149 -1.41 4.18 4.64
C VAL A 149 -1.39 4.73 6.07
N GLU A 150 -0.27 4.54 6.77
CA GLU A 150 -0.08 4.91 8.18
C GLU A 150 0.74 6.20 8.36
N VAL A 151 1.22 6.77 7.26
CA VAL A 151 1.97 8.02 7.24
C VAL A 151 1.20 9.07 6.46
N GLU A 152 1.45 10.35 6.78
CA GLU A 152 0.86 11.44 6.02
C GLU A 152 1.42 11.48 4.61
N GLN A 153 0.54 11.49 3.61
CA GLN A 153 0.89 11.55 2.20
C GLN A 153 0.06 12.62 1.50
N PHE A 154 0.65 13.26 0.49
CA PHE A 154 0.00 14.26 -0.32
C PHE A 154 0.03 13.85 -1.79
N TYR A 155 -1.13 13.86 -2.44
CA TYR A 155 -1.29 13.52 -3.86
C TYR A 155 -1.84 14.70 -4.66
N VAL A 156 -1.40 14.75 -5.93
CA VAL A 156 -1.94 15.63 -6.96
C VAL A 156 -2.52 14.77 -8.08
N MET A 157 -3.78 15.00 -8.37
CA MET A 157 -4.49 14.40 -9.49
C MET A 157 -4.60 15.44 -10.61
N CYS A 158 -3.88 15.24 -11.70
CA CYS A 158 -3.94 16.04 -12.91
C CYS A 158 -5.06 15.54 -13.81
N LEU A 159 -5.98 16.43 -14.19
CA LEU A 159 -7.21 16.07 -14.90
C LEU A 159 -7.21 16.66 -16.32
N THR A 160 -7.85 15.94 -17.24
CA THR A 160 -8.22 16.47 -18.56
C THR A 160 -9.36 17.49 -18.45
N ALA A 161 -9.68 18.18 -19.54
CA ALA A 161 -10.83 19.08 -19.61
C ALA A 161 -12.18 18.38 -19.33
N SER A 162 -12.27 17.05 -19.54
CA SER A 162 -13.43 16.23 -19.20
C SER A 162 -13.34 15.60 -17.79
N ASN A 163 -12.49 16.15 -16.92
CA ASN A 163 -12.26 15.66 -15.55
C ASN A 163 -11.80 14.19 -15.44
N LYS A 164 -11.24 13.63 -16.51
CA LYS A 164 -10.61 12.31 -16.48
C LYS A 164 -9.21 12.42 -15.87
N VAL A 165 -8.88 11.56 -14.92
CA VAL A 165 -7.56 11.50 -14.32
C VAL A 165 -6.53 11.09 -15.37
N LYS A 166 -5.61 12.00 -15.69
CA LYS A 166 -4.50 11.76 -16.61
C LYS A 166 -3.26 11.26 -15.89
N LYS A 167 -3.01 11.80 -14.71
CA LYS A 167 -1.87 11.46 -13.87
C LYS A 167 -2.23 11.69 -12.41
N CYS A 168 -1.93 10.72 -11.56
CA CYS A 168 -2.00 10.85 -10.11
C CYS A 168 -0.58 10.66 -9.56
N THR A 169 -0.08 11.64 -8.80
CA THR A 169 1.31 11.65 -8.33
C THR A 169 1.35 11.94 -6.85
N MET A 170 2.04 11.10 -6.09
CA MET A 170 2.42 11.38 -4.71
C MET A 170 3.53 12.43 -4.71
N VAL A 171 3.29 13.56 -4.04
CA VAL A 171 4.24 14.68 -3.98
C VAL A 171 5.12 14.58 -2.76
N LYS A 172 4.56 14.10 -1.64
CA LYS A 172 5.26 13.98 -0.36
C LYS A 172 4.70 12.83 0.49
N SER A 173 5.61 12.27 1.31
CA SER A 173 5.30 11.36 2.41
C SER A 173 6.00 11.89 3.67
N GLY A 174 5.27 12.00 4.81
CA GLY A 174 5.73 12.57 6.06
C GLY A 174 5.31 14.03 6.30
N LYS A 175 5.70 14.65 7.43
CA LYS A 175 5.23 15.97 7.87
C LYS A 175 5.39 17.09 6.84
N ILE A 176 4.39 17.98 6.78
CA ILE A 176 4.28 19.08 5.82
C ILE A 176 4.99 20.35 6.37
N ASP A 177 6.32 20.31 6.57
CA ASP A 177 7.05 21.45 7.14
C ASP A 177 7.62 22.47 6.12
N GLU A 178 7.52 22.22 4.80
CA GLU A 178 8.09 23.10 3.77
C GLU A 178 7.07 23.51 2.69
N VAL A 179 6.19 24.44 3.03
CA VAL A 179 5.08 24.91 2.18
C VAL A 179 5.53 25.41 0.80
N ASN A 180 6.65 26.14 0.70
CA ASN A 180 7.08 26.77 -0.55
C ASN A 180 7.59 25.78 -1.61
N VAL A 181 8.31 24.74 -1.22
CA VAL A 181 8.84 23.73 -2.15
C VAL A 181 7.69 22.91 -2.75
N GLN A 182 6.66 22.64 -1.97
CA GLN A 182 5.52 21.81 -2.38
C GLN A 182 4.61 22.51 -3.39
N ILE A 183 4.31 23.80 -3.20
CA ILE A 183 3.49 24.60 -4.13
C ILE A 183 4.13 24.62 -5.52
N ARG A 184 5.45 24.86 -5.58
CA ARG A 184 6.19 24.85 -6.83
C ARG A 184 6.11 23.48 -7.51
N ASN A 185 6.40 22.41 -6.79
CA ASN A 185 6.39 21.05 -7.32
C ASN A 185 5.00 20.66 -7.89
N ILE A 186 3.92 21.05 -7.19
CA ILE A 186 2.55 20.75 -7.65
C ILE A 186 2.26 21.50 -8.95
N THR A 187 2.65 22.77 -9.02
CA THR A 187 2.46 23.59 -10.23
C THR A 187 3.27 23.03 -11.40
N GLU A 188 4.53 22.62 -11.16
CA GLU A 188 5.38 21.97 -12.17
C GLU A 188 4.77 20.64 -12.66
N ILE A 189 4.27 19.78 -11.75
CA ILE A 189 3.60 18.51 -12.11
C ILE A 189 2.41 18.76 -13.03
N ALA A 190 1.58 19.77 -12.74
CA ALA A 190 0.42 20.10 -13.57
C ALA A 190 0.82 20.62 -14.95
N ILE A 191 1.85 21.47 -15.02
CA ILE A 191 2.40 22.02 -16.28
C ILE A 191 3.00 20.90 -17.13
N GLU A 192 3.85 20.05 -16.54
CA GLU A 192 4.46 18.89 -17.23
C GLU A 192 3.41 17.91 -17.75
N ALA A 193 2.38 17.68 -16.94
CA ALA A 193 1.24 16.86 -17.35
C ALA A 193 0.38 17.52 -18.42
N LYS A 194 0.61 18.79 -18.77
CA LYS A 194 -0.22 19.60 -19.68
C LYS A 194 -1.69 19.56 -19.27
N CYS A 195 -1.95 19.80 -17.98
CA CYS A 195 -3.27 19.80 -17.39
C CYS A 195 -3.62 21.18 -16.89
N SER A 196 -4.86 21.61 -17.16
CA SER A 196 -5.41 22.89 -16.66
C SER A 196 -6.27 22.71 -15.42
N ARG A 197 -6.49 21.47 -14.96
CA ARG A 197 -7.31 21.13 -13.80
C ARG A 197 -6.59 20.15 -12.91
N ILE A 198 -6.67 20.38 -11.60
CA ILE A 198 -6.12 19.47 -10.60
C ILE A 198 -7.10 19.28 -9.44
N ILE A 199 -7.02 18.12 -8.80
CA ILE A 199 -7.52 17.87 -7.46
C ILE A 199 -6.31 17.55 -6.60
N ILE A 200 -6.28 18.07 -5.38
CA ILE A 200 -5.26 17.77 -4.40
C ILE A 200 -5.89 16.99 -3.24
N SER A 201 -5.12 16.11 -2.64
CA SER A 201 -5.58 15.32 -1.50
C SER A 201 -4.45 14.98 -0.55
N HIS A 202 -4.76 14.93 0.75
CA HIS A 202 -3.87 14.39 1.78
C HIS A 202 -4.66 13.63 2.84
N ASN A 203 -3.96 12.82 3.63
CA ASN A 203 -4.55 12.06 4.72
C ASN A 203 -4.02 12.50 6.08
N HIS A 204 -4.88 12.35 7.10
CA HIS A 204 -4.55 12.43 8.51
C HIS A 204 -4.58 11.02 9.13
N PRO A 205 -3.48 10.25 9.10
CA PRO A 205 -3.50 8.82 9.43
C PRO A 205 -3.86 8.52 10.89
N ALA A 206 -3.60 9.46 11.80
CA ALA A 206 -3.94 9.36 13.22
C ALA A 206 -4.99 10.40 13.68
N GLY A 207 -5.62 11.13 12.74
CA GLY A 207 -6.49 12.26 13.02
C GLY A 207 -7.82 12.24 12.28
N LYS A 208 -8.68 13.17 12.66
CA LYS A 208 -9.95 13.40 11.96
C LYS A 208 -9.74 14.12 10.64
N ALA A 209 -10.71 13.97 9.74
CA ALA A 209 -10.75 14.76 8.51
C ALA A 209 -11.24 16.18 8.80
N GLU A 210 -10.33 17.03 9.26
CA GLU A 210 -10.57 18.45 9.55
C GLU A 210 -9.44 19.26 8.92
N MET A 211 -9.77 20.42 8.36
CA MET A 211 -8.78 21.33 7.78
C MET A 211 -8.02 22.05 8.89
N SER A 212 -6.72 21.89 8.94
CA SER A 212 -5.84 22.64 9.84
C SER A 212 -5.56 24.06 9.33
N ASP A 213 -4.99 24.90 10.18
CA ASP A 213 -4.52 26.25 9.78
C ASP A 213 -3.40 26.17 8.74
N GLU A 214 -2.53 25.14 8.84
CA GLU A 214 -1.49 24.87 7.86
C GLU A 214 -2.09 24.48 6.51
N ASP A 215 -3.07 23.59 6.49
CA ASP A 215 -3.79 23.20 5.26
C ASP A 215 -4.44 24.40 4.60
N CYS A 216 -5.02 25.30 5.41
CA CYS A 216 -5.65 26.51 4.92
C CYS A 216 -4.63 27.43 4.24
N ARG A 217 -3.50 27.72 4.91
CA ARG A 217 -2.41 28.56 4.36
C ARG A 217 -1.82 27.95 3.09
N PHE A 218 -1.56 26.66 3.13
CA PHE A 218 -1.05 25.91 1.97
C PHE A 218 -2.01 25.96 0.78
N THR A 219 -3.29 25.64 1.01
CA THR A 219 -4.33 25.67 -0.04
C THR A 219 -4.47 27.06 -0.65
N TYR A 220 -4.45 28.10 0.18
CA TYR A 220 -4.50 29.48 -0.28
C TYR A 220 -3.29 29.84 -1.15
N GLY A 221 -2.09 29.54 -0.70
CA GLY A 221 -0.85 29.79 -1.48
C GLY A 221 -0.84 29.03 -2.80
N LEU A 222 -1.30 27.76 -2.79
CA LEU A 222 -1.40 26.96 -4.02
C LEU A 222 -2.46 27.52 -4.98
N LEU A 223 -3.61 28.00 -4.48
CA LEU A 223 -4.62 28.69 -5.29
C LEU A 223 -4.02 29.91 -5.98
N CYS A 224 -3.25 30.74 -5.26
CA CYS A 224 -2.57 31.89 -5.84
C CYS A 224 -1.62 31.48 -6.99
N SER A 225 -0.80 30.48 -6.77
CA SER A 225 0.11 29.96 -7.80
C SER A 225 -0.63 29.40 -9.01
N CYS A 226 -1.66 28.59 -8.77
CA CYS A 226 -2.44 27.95 -9.82
C CYS A 226 -3.22 28.97 -10.66
N ILE A 227 -3.82 30.01 -10.04
CA ILE A 227 -4.50 31.10 -10.73
C ILE A 227 -3.54 31.82 -11.68
N LEU A 228 -2.32 32.13 -11.25
CA LEU A 228 -1.31 32.80 -12.08
C LEU A 228 -0.88 31.93 -13.28
N ASN A 229 -0.91 30.61 -13.15
CA ASN A 229 -0.51 29.65 -14.17
C ASN A 229 -1.67 29.08 -15.00
N ASN A 230 -2.90 29.61 -14.88
CA ASN A 230 -4.11 29.10 -15.54
C ASN A 230 -4.42 27.64 -15.21
N ILE A 231 -4.17 27.23 -13.97
CA ILE A 231 -4.51 25.91 -13.44
C ILE A 231 -5.68 26.08 -12.48
N GLU A 232 -6.71 25.28 -12.67
CA GLU A 232 -7.88 25.29 -11.80
C GLU A 232 -7.76 24.17 -10.76
N ILE A 233 -7.88 24.53 -9.46
CA ILE A 233 -8.05 23.55 -8.39
C ILE A 233 -9.54 23.29 -8.25
N LEU A 234 -9.97 22.08 -8.58
CA LEU A 234 -11.38 21.67 -8.49
C LEU A 234 -11.77 21.29 -7.06
N ASP A 235 -10.87 20.61 -6.34
CA ASP A 235 -11.12 20.21 -4.97
C ASP A 235 -9.81 20.06 -4.18
N HIS A 236 -9.94 20.16 -2.85
CA HIS A 236 -8.97 19.69 -1.89
C HIS A 236 -9.66 18.70 -0.95
N VAL A 237 -9.25 17.45 -1.01
CA VAL A 237 -9.85 16.34 -0.26
C VAL A 237 -8.95 15.95 0.89
N ILE A 238 -9.52 15.88 2.10
CA ILE A 238 -8.82 15.45 3.32
C ILE A 238 -9.42 14.12 3.78
N VAL A 239 -8.57 13.10 3.93
CA VAL A 239 -8.95 11.75 4.36
C VAL A 239 -8.51 11.54 5.80
N GLY A 240 -9.46 11.44 6.73
CA GLY A 240 -9.19 11.14 8.13
C GLY A 240 -9.53 9.70 8.48
N THR A 241 -9.38 9.37 9.75
CA THR A 241 -9.75 8.05 10.29
C THR A 241 -11.26 7.87 10.44
N ASP A 242 -12.00 8.96 10.54
CA ASP A 242 -13.45 9.00 10.77
C ASP A 242 -14.26 9.15 9.49
N LYS A 243 -13.79 9.95 8.54
CA LYS A 243 -14.47 10.30 7.30
C LYS A 243 -13.51 10.88 6.26
N THR A 244 -14.03 11.16 5.07
CA THR A 244 -13.38 11.94 4.02
C THR A 244 -14.16 13.20 3.75
N ILE A 245 -13.51 14.36 3.72
CA ILE A 245 -14.13 15.66 3.42
C ILE A 245 -13.62 16.24 2.12
N SER A 246 -14.46 17.02 1.46
CA SER A 246 -14.17 17.85 0.29
C SER A 246 -14.30 19.32 0.69
N LEU A 247 -13.26 20.11 0.47
CA LEU A 247 -13.33 21.53 0.76
C LEU A 247 -14.17 22.30 -0.28
N ALA A 248 -14.37 21.75 -1.47
CA ALA A 248 -15.30 22.28 -2.45
C ALA A 248 -16.77 22.07 -1.99
N GLU A 249 -17.13 20.86 -1.54
CA GLU A 249 -18.45 20.53 -1.02
C GLU A 249 -18.80 21.36 0.23
N GLN A 250 -17.82 21.62 1.10
CA GLN A 250 -18.00 22.45 2.30
C GLN A 250 -18.00 23.97 2.01
N ASN A 251 -17.91 24.37 0.74
CA ASN A 251 -17.82 25.78 0.32
C ASN A 251 -16.60 26.54 0.91
N ILE A 252 -15.57 25.81 1.35
CA ILE A 252 -14.32 26.40 1.85
C ILE A 252 -13.42 26.79 0.67
N LEU A 253 -13.18 25.87 -0.25
CA LEU A 253 -12.33 26.09 -1.43
C LEU A 253 -12.84 27.27 -2.31
N PRO A 254 -14.15 27.36 -2.65
CA PRO A 254 -14.69 28.51 -3.38
C PRO A 254 -14.45 29.85 -2.67
N ARG A 255 -14.58 29.90 -1.35
CA ARG A 255 -14.33 31.11 -0.54
C ARG A 255 -12.85 31.51 -0.59
N LEU A 256 -11.92 30.55 -0.42
CA LEU A 256 -10.48 30.79 -0.53
C LEU A 256 -10.10 31.27 -1.94
N LYS A 257 -10.70 30.68 -2.98
CA LYS A 257 -10.49 31.04 -4.39
C LYS A 257 -10.95 32.48 -4.65
N ALA A 258 -12.14 32.89 -4.18
CA ALA A 258 -12.64 34.24 -4.31
C ALA A 258 -11.71 35.28 -3.62
N HIS A 259 -11.17 34.93 -2.45
CA HIS A 259 -10.19 35.76 -1.73
C HIS A 259 -8.87 35.88 -2.50
N ALA A 260 -8.36 34.77 -3.06
CA ALA A 260 -7.15 34.74 -3.85
C ALA A 260 -7.28 35.64 -5.13
N ILE A 261 -8.39 35.47 -5.86
CA ILE A 261 -8.67 36.30 -7.07
C ILE A 261 -8.65 37.79 -6.74
N LYS A 262 -9.29 38.17 -5.62
CA LYS A 262 -9.34 39.58 -5.17
C LYS A 262 -7.95 40.15 -4.84
N ASN A 263 -7.10 39.33 -4.22
CA ASN A 263 -5.80 39.80 -3.72
C ASN A 263 -4.68 39.79 -4.77
N ILE A 264 -4.80 38.96 -5.84
CA ILE A 264 -3.78 38.89 -6.91
C ILE A 264 -3.87 40.05 -7.87
N GLN A 265 -4.86 40.97 -7.78
CA GLN A 265 -5.05 42.13 -8.67
C GLN A 265 -5.02 41.75 -10.17
N LEU A 266 -5.74 40.70 -10.53
CA LEU A 266 -5.87 40.28 -11.93
C LEU A 266 -6.59 41.37 -12.77
N PRO A 267 -6.32 41.44 -14.09
CA PRO A 267 -7.15 42.22 -15.00
C PRO A 267 -8.62 41.86 -14.84
N LYS A 268 -9.53 42.86 -14.84
CA LYS A 268 -10.95 42.70 -14.53
C LYS A 268 -11.61 41.54 -15.33
N GLU A 269 -11.37 41.52 -16.64
CA GLU A 269 -11.90 40.50 -17.55
C GLU A 269 -11.51 39.06 -17.09
N ARG A 270 -10.26 38.88 -16.64
CA ARG A 270 -9.77 37.60 -16.16
C ARG A 270 -10.36 37.23 -14.77
N ALA A 271 -10.51 38.20 -13.91
CA ALA A 271 -11.13 38.03 -12.60
C ALA A 271 -12.60 37.59 -12.73
N ASP A 272 -13.35 38.21 -13.67
CA ASP A 272 -14.76 37.88 -13.95
C ASP A 272 -14.91 36.43 -14.47
N ILE A 273 -14.05 35.97 -15.40
CA ILE A 273 -14.04 34.61 -15.92
C ILE A 273 -13.78 33.59 -14.79
N LEU A 274 -12.82 33.85 -13.93
CA LEU A 274 -12.46 32.97 -12.83
C LEU A 274 -13.54 32.92 -11.73
N ALA A 275 -14.26 34.03 -11.53
CA ALA A 275 -15.39 34.09 -10.61
C ALA A 275 -16.57 33.23 -11.09
N GLU A 276 -16.87 33.24 -12.39
CA GLU A 276 -17.88 32.36 -12.99
C GLU A 276 -17.52 30.88 -12.89
N GLN A 277 -16.25 30.52 -13.07
CA GLN A 277 -15.74 29.15 -12.91
C GLN A 277 -15.70 28.65 -11.46
N SER A 278 -15.97 29.53 -10.48
CA SER A 278 -15.94 29.19 -9.05
C SER A 278 -17.22 28.53 -8.55
N LYS A 279 -18.20 28.23 -9.42
CA LYS A 279 -19.38 27.43 -9.07
C LYS A 279 -18.96 25.99 -8.81
N PRO A 280 -19.61 25.27 -7.86
CA PRO A 280 -19.32 23.86 -7.61
C PRO A 280 -19.45 23.07 -8.92
N TYR A 281 -18.40 22.29 -9.25
CA TYR A 281 -18.43 21.48 -10.47
C TYR A 281 -19.40 20.30 -10.28
N ILE A 282 -20.63 20.53 -10.68
CA ILE A 282 -21.60 19.47 -10.93
C ILE A 282 -21.59 19.29 -12.45
N ILE A 283 -20.97 18.22 -12.91
CA ILE A 283 -21.25 17.77 -14.28
C ILE A 283 -22.59 17.06 -14.17
N ASP A 284 -23.66 17.67 -14.68
CA ASP A 284 -24.88 16.96 -14.97
C ASP A 284 -24.51 15.85 -15.96
N ILE A 285 -24.43 14.61 -15.44
CA ILE A 285 -24.37 13.41 -16.28
C ILE A 285 -25.80 13.22 -16.73
N GLU A 286 -26.27 14.05 -17.65
CA GLU A 286 -27.47 13.74 -18.43
C GLU A 286 -27.02 12.85 -19.62
N ASN A 287 -27.46 11.58 -19.51
CA ASN A 287 -27.64 10.52 -20.53
C ASN A 287 -26.42 10.07 -21.34
#